data_61a59365bb3dc877c3451e1992249248
#
_entry.id   61a59365bb3dc877c3451e1992249248
#
_cell.length_a   1.000
_cell.length_b   1.000
_cell.length_c   1.000
_cell.angle_alpha   90.00
_cell.angle_beta   90.00
_cell.angle_gamma   90.00
#
_symmetry.space_group_name_H-M   'P 1'
#
loop_
_entity.id
_entity.type
_entity.pdbx_description
1 polymer ?
#
loop_
_entity_poly.entity_id
_entity_poly.type
_entity_poly.pdbx_seq_one_letter_code
_entity_poly.pdbx_strand_id
1 'polypeptide(L)'
;MTSNTNNGNRRNFLKMAGTGAISAAALAAFPPSIRRALAIPANNATGTMRDIEHVVILMQENRSFDNYFGTLQGVRGFGDRFPIPLAGGLNVWQQTYVPSSGPSRVVLPYYLDSSAGNAQRVSGTPHSYPDAQNAWDLGRMSKWPTYKQTQSMGYYKQAELDFQFALANAFTLCDAYHCGFHGGTNTNRLFHWTGTNDPTGAAGGPVIDNSGDHLDAGVTYNWTTYPERLQTAGVSWKVYQNMPDNFTDNPLAGFKAYRDANAARGNAKDGSPFPAYTPADETISPLIKGVGNTMPDGGFLQALKDDIAAGQLPQVSWIVAPATYSEHPGPSSPVQGAWYTQEVLNALT
;
A
#
# COMPACT_ATOMS: atom_id res chain seq x y z
N MET A 1 -16.54 42.28 -15.10
CA MET A 1 -15.29 41.58 -15.47
C MET A 1 -15.36 40.21 -14.83
N THR A 2 -15.74 39.23 -15.60
CA THR A 2 -15.92 37.82 -15.14
C THR A 2 -14.60 37.10 -15.29
N SER A 3 -13.92 36.79 -14.18
CA SER A 3 -12.76 35.90 -14.17
C SER A 3 -13.19 34.44 -14.35
N ASN A 4 -13.02 33.94 -15.55
CA ASN A 4 -13.22 32.55 -15.88
C ASN A 4 -12.01 31.73 -15.41
N THR A 5 -12.01 31.26 -14.17
CA THR A 5 -11.01 30.32 -13.69
C THR A 5 -11.35 28.94 -14.25
N ASN A 6 -10.60 28.54 -15.26
CA ASN A 6 -10.62 27.19 -15.82
C ASN A 6 -10.18 26.18 -14.74
N ASN A 7 -11.13 25.70 -13.97
CA ASN A 7 -10.95 24.52 -13.14
C ASN A 7 -10.86 23.29 -14.06
N GLY A 8 -9.66 22.95 -14.48
CA GLY A 8 -9.32 21.69 -15.15
C GLY A 8 -9.55 20.52 -14.20
N ASN A 9 -10.79 20.11 -14.05
CA ASN A 9 -11.22 19.10 -13.11
C ASN A 9 -10.74 17.71 -13.61
N ARG A 10 -10.16 16.86 -12.74
CA ARG A 10 -9.79 15.45 -13.00
C ARG A 10 -10.90 14.70 -13.76
N ARG A 11 -12.16 15.01 -13.44
CA ARG A 11 -13.34 14.47 -14.13
C ARG A 11 -13.39 14.84 -15.61
N ASN A 12 -12.88 16.01 -15.99
CA ASN A 12 -12.80 16.42 -17.41
C ASN A 12 -11.61 15.77 -18.11
N PHE A 13 -10.50 15.53 -17.40
CA PHE A 13 -9.37 14.76 -17.92
C PHE A 13 -9.79 13.31 -18.22
N LEU A 14 -10.47 12.63 -17.29
CA LEU A 14 -10.99 11.27 -17.47
C LEU A 14 -12.07 11.19 -18.56
N LYS A 15 -12.93 12.21 -18.68
CA LYS A 15 -13.89 12.29 -19.80
C LYS A 15 -13.19 12.51 -21.15
N MET A 16 -12.12 13.27 -21.19
CA MET A 16 -11.30 13.48 -22.38
C MET A 16 -10.50 12.22 -22.75
N ALA A 17 -10.02 11.44 -21.79
CA ALA A 17 -9.39 10.15 -22.01
C ALA A 17 -10.38 9.12 -22.60
N GLY A 18 -11.65 9.15 -22.16
CA GLY A 18 -12.73 8.32 -22.70
C GLY A 18 -13.25 8.75 -24.08
N THR A 19 -12.92 9.97 -24.52
CA THR A 19 -13.39 10.51 -25.81
C THR A 19 -12.26 10.76 -26.83
N GLY A 20 -11.07 10.21 -26.61
CA GLY A 20 -10.01 10.15 -27.63
C GLY A 20 -9.21 11.43 -27.88
N ALA A 21 -9.22 12.41 -26.96
CA ALA A 21 -8.50 13.66 -27.18
C ALA A 21 -7.67 14.14 -25.98
N ILE A 22 -6.83 13.27 -25.42
CA ILE A 22 -5.66 13.78 -24.67
C ILE A 22 -4.70 14.31 -25.75
N SER A 23 -4.34 15.61 -25.69
CA SER A 23 -3.37 16.13 -26.63
C SER A 23 -2.04 15.37 -26.50
N ALA A 24 -1.36 15.10 -27.60
CA ALA A 24 -0.05 14.42 -27.59
C ALA A 24 0.95 15.12 -26.64
N ALA A 25 0.84 16.43 -26.44
CA ALA A 25 1.64 17.20 -25.52
C ALA A 25 1.33 16.88 -24.04
N ALA A 26 0.07 16.65 -23.67
CA ALA A 26 -0.30 16.27 -22.31
C ALA A 26 0.18 14.86 -21.96
N LEU A 27 0.10 13.92 -22.91
CA LEU A 27 0.66 12.57 -22.77
C LEU A 27 2.18 12.59 -22.65
N ALA A 28 2.87 13.45 -23.40
CA ALA A 28 4.33 13.55 -23.37
C ALA A 28 4.88 14.00 -21.99
N ALA A 29 4.05 14.63 -21.14
CA ALA A 29 4.43 15.04 -19.80
C ALA A 29 4.52 13.85 -18.79
N PHE A 30 3.94 12.69 -19.11
CA PHE A 30 3.98 11.53 -18.22
C PHE A 30 5.22 10.65 -18.45
N PRO A 31 5.72 9.96 -17.43
CA PRO A 31 6.74 8.92 -17.56
C PRO A 31 6.36 7.85 -18.61
N PRO A 32 7.33 7.21 -19.28
CA PRO A 32 7.06 6.23 -20.33
C PRO A 32 6.15 5.06 -19.92
N SER A 33 6.28 4.55 -18.70
CA SER A 33 5.44 3.48 -18.15
C SER A 33 3.97 3.90 -18.07
N ILE A 34 3.70 5.10 -17.55
CA ILE A 34 2.34 5.65 -17.47
C ILE A 34 1.76 5.88 -18.88
N ARG A 35 2.58 6.39 -19.81
CA ARG A 35 2.13 6.58 -21.20
C ARG A 35 1.74 5.26 -21.87
N ARG A 36 2.51 4.18 -21.63
CA ARG A 36 2.15 2.85 -22.16
C ARG A 36 0.84 2.36 -21.57
N ALA A 37 0.68 2.47 -20.23
CA ALA A 37 -0.57 2.07 -19.57
C ALA A 37 -1.80 2.83 -20.10
N LEU A 38 -1.66 4.15 -20.32
CA LEU A 38 -2.73 4.98 -20.87
C LEU A 38 -3.03 4.69 -22.36
N ALA A 39 -2.09 4.08 -23.07
CA ALA A 39 -2.27 3.70 -24.48
C ALA A 39 -3.01 2.36 -24.66
N ILE A 40 -3.14 1.56 -23.59
CA ILE A 40 -3.87 0.28 -23.66
C ILE A 40 -5.38 0.58 -23.74
N PRO A 41 -6.09 0.11 -24.77
CA PRO A 41 -7.54 0.27 -24.84
C PRO A 41 -8.23 -0.44 -23.68
N ALA A 42 -9.22 0.23 -23.07
CA ALA A 42 -10.04 -0.41 -22.05
C ALA A 42 -10.85 -1.57 -22.68
N ASN A 43 -10.87 -2.72 -22.00
CA ASN A 43 -11.84 -3.77 -22.34
C ASN A 43 -13.24 -3.29 -21.91
N ASN A 44 -14.13 -3.13 -22.88
CA ASN A 44 -15.50 -2.66 -22.69
C ASN A 44 -16.52 -3.61 -23.35
N ALA A 45 -16.20 -4.88 -23.46
CA ALA A 45 -17.03 -5.86 -24.16
C ALA A 45 -18.47 -5.95 -23.60
N THR A 46 -18.60 -5.87 -22.26
CA THR A 46 -19.92 -5.90 -21.58
C THR A 46 -20.31 -4.56 -20.96
N GLY A 47 -19.36 -3.63 -20.77
CA GLY A 47 -19.54 -2.37 -20.04
C GLY A 47 -19.80 -2.58 -18.55
N THR A 48 -19.43 -3.71 -18.00
CA THR A 48 -19.62 -4.08 -16.59
C THR A 48 -18.31 -4.52 -15.94
N MET A 49 -18.33 -4.79 -14.64
CA MET A 49 -17.15 -5.34 -13.92
C MET A 49 -16.67 -6.70 -14.47
N ARG A 50 -17.46 -7.37 -15.29
CA ARG A 50 -17.05 -8.63 -15.96
C ARG A 50 -15.96 -8.43 -17.02
N ASP A 51 -15.74 -7.20 -17.42
CA ASP A 51 -14.66 -6.85 -18.36
C ASP A 51 -13.28 -6.80 -17.67
N ILE A 52 -13.24 -6.90 -16.33
CA ILE A 52 -12.00 -6.98 -15.55
C ILE A 52 -11.54 -8.43 -15.52
N GLU A 53 -10.43 -8.73 -16.18
CA GLU A 53 -9.88 -10.08 -16.27
C GLU A 53 -8.82 -10.33 -15.18
N HIS A 54 -8.06 -9.29 -14.79
CA HIS A 54 -7.01 -9.37 -13.80
C HIS A 54 -7.09 -8.24 -12.78
N VAL A 55 -6.86 -8.57 -11.51
CA VAL A 55 -6.69 -7.63 -10.41
C VAL A 55 -5.31 -7.81 -9.82
N VAL A 56 -4.43 -6.84 -10.02
CA VAL A 56 -3.06 -6.85 -9.48
C VAL A 56 -2.96 -5.83 -8.35
N ILE A 57 -2.52 -6.27 -7.18
CA ILE A 57 -2.48 -5.49 -5.96
C ILE A 57 -1.03 -5.38 -5.50
N LEU A 58 -0.51 -4.15 -5.46
CA LEU A 58 0.75 -3.81 -4.79
C LEU A 58 0.43 -2.93 -3.60
N MET A 59 0.76 -3.38 -2.39
CA MET A 59 0.60 -2.58 -1.17
C MET A 59 1.97 -2.13 -0.68
N GLN A 60 2.22 -0.83 -0.83
CA GLN A 60 3.39 -0.17 -0.27
C GLN A 60 3.12 0.28 1.18
N GLU A 61 4.16 0.71 1.91
CA GLU A 61 4.11 0.75 3.37
C GLU A 61 4.31 2.12 3.99
N ASN A 62 3.58 2.28 5.09
CA ASN A 62 3.82 3.17 6.21
C ASN A 62 4.00 4.64 5.84
N ARG A 63 3.20 5.12 4.85
CA ARG A 63 3.12 6.53 4.46
C ARG A 63 1.68 6.99 4.56
N SER A 64 1.44 8.11 5.27
CA SER A 64 0.11 8.70 5.33
C SER A 64 -0.24 9.40 4.01
N PHE A 65 -1.54 9.56 3.75
CA PHE A 65 -2.01 10.27 2.57
C PHE A 65 -1.43 11.69 2.48
N ASP A 66 -1.48 12.45 3.57
CA ASP A 66 -0.99 13.83 3.59
C ASP A 66 0.54 13.95 3.52
N ASN A 67 1.28 12.93 3.98
CA ASN A 67 2.73 12.87 3.80
C ASN A 67 3.11 12.88 2.31
N TYR A 68 2.32 12.20 1.46
CA TYR A 68 2.55 12.13 0.01
C TYR A 68 1.73 13.16 -0.77
N PHE A 69 0.43 13.18 -0.58
CA PHE A 69 -0.52 13.88 -1.44
C PHE A 69 -1.18 15.08 -0.79
N GLY A 70 -0.77 15.47 0.42
CA GLY A 70 -1.35 16.60 1.14
C GLY A 70 -1.29 17.92 0.36
N THR A 71 -0.28 18.09 -0.51
CA THR A 71 -0.12 19.27 -1.38
C THR A 71 -0.72 19.11 -2.79
N LEU A 72 -1.21 17.92 -3.13
CA LEU A 72 -1.77 17.66 -4.45
C LEU A 72 -3.09 18.42 -4.62
N GLN A 73 -3.25 19.12 -5.73
CA GLN A 73 -4.47 19.89 -5.98
C GLN A 73 -5.67 18.99 -6.27
N GLY A 74 -6.84 19.38 -5.78
CA GLY A 74 -8.11 18.70 -6.04
C GLY A 74 -8.34 17.45 -5.22
N VAL A 75 -7.57 17.22 -4.17
CA VAL A 75 -7.74 16.14 -3.19
C VAL A 75 -8.12 16.71 -1.82
N ARG A 76 -8.56 15.82 -0.91
CA ARG A 76 -8.77 16.13 0.51
C ARG A 76 -7.43 16.08 1.26
N GLY A 77 -6.63 17.11 1.07
CA GLY A 77 -5.32 17.33 1.71
C GLY A 77 -5.27 18.67 2.40
N PHE A 78 -4.12 19.36 2.40
CA PHE A 78 -3.95 20.65 3.06
C PHE A 78 -4.85 21.77 2.48
N GLY A 79 -5.39 21.59 1.29
CA GLY A 79 -6.37 22.49 0.66
C GLY A 79 -7.83 22.21 1.07
N ASP A 80 -8.11 21.26 1.96
CA ASP A 80 -9.48 21.00 2.44
C ASP A 80 -10.01 22.25 3.18
N ARG A 81 -11.19 22.69 2.75
CA ARG A 81 -11.82 23.90 3.29
C ARG A 81 -12.40 23.71 4.69
N PHE A 82 -12.56 22.48 5.14
CA PHE A 82 -13.19 22.11 6.40
C PHE A 82 -12.28 21.25 7.27
N PRO A 83 -11.11 21.77 7.67
CA PRO A 83 -10.24 21.03 8.58
C PRO A 83 -10.93 20.81 9.93
N ILE A 84 -10.68 19.66 10.57
CA ILE A 84 -11.22 19.35 11.89
C ILE A 84 -10.81 20.45 12.88
N PRO A 85 -11.78 21.10 13.55
CA PRO A 85 -11.48 22.15 14.55
C PRO A 85 -10.93 21.51 15.85
N LEU A 86 -9.95 22.16 16.44
CA LEU A 86 -9.36 21.78 17.71
C LEU A 86 -9.59 22.86 18.78
N ALA A 87 -9.33 22.52 20.04
CA ALA A 87 -9.42 23.46 21.16
C ALA A 87 -8.48 24.66 20.96
N GLY A 88 -8.87 25.82 21.51
CA GLY A 88 -8.08 27.05 21.46
C GLY A 88 -8.09 27.75 20.11
N GLY A 89 -9.07 27.47 19.25
CA GLY A 89 -9.17 28.10 17.92
C GLY A 89 -8.19 27.53 16.88
N LEU A 90 -7.54 26.42 17.21
CA LEU A 90 -6.67 25.67 16.29
C LEU A 90 -7.49 24.74 15.37
N ASN A 91 -6.81 24.11 14.42
CA ASN A 91 -7.36 23.03 13.60
C ASN A 91 -6.36 21.88 13.48
N VAL A 92 -6.74 20.79 12.81
CA VAL A 92 -5.96 19.58 12.66
C VAL A 92 -4.54 19.79 12.07
N TRP A 93 -4.31 20.88 11.35
CA TRP A 93 -3.00 21.26 10.83
C TRP A 93 -2.14 22.07 11.82
N GLN A 94 -2.68 22.39 13.01
CA GLN A 94 -2.05 23.21 14.04
C GLN A 94 -2.05 22.44 15.37
N GLN A 95 -1.26 21.38 15.44
CA GLN A 95 -1.32 20.44 16.55
C GLN A 95 -0.37 20.77 17.67
N THR A 96 -0.86 20.66 18.90
CA THR A 96 -0.04 20.81 20.09
C THR A 96 0.86 19.59 20.29
N TYR A 97 2.15 19.82 20.33
CA TYR A 97 3.16 18.84 20.74
C TYR A 97 3.48 19.02 22.22
N VAL A 98 3.33 17.95 22.99
CA VAL A 98 3.72 17.87 24.39
C VAL A 98 4.96 17.01 24.50
N PRO A 99 6.16 17.58 24.62
CA PRO A 99 7.39 16.81 24.78
C PRO A 99 7.46 16.16 26.16
N SER A 100 8.30 15.14 26.32
CA SER A 100 8.60 14.53 27.62
C SER A 100 9.29 15.50 28.60
N SER A 101 9.92 16.54 28.07
CA SER A 101 10.56 17.61 28.83
C SER A 101 10.49 18.93 28.06
N GLY A 102 10.29 20.04 28.80
CA GLY A 102 10.16 21.36 28.24
C GLY A 102 8.73 21.79 27.92
N PRO A 103 8.52 23.00 27.42
CA PRO A 103 7.20 23.56 27.16
C PRO A 103 6.52 22.95 25.92
N SER A 104 5.20 22.85 26.00
CA SER A 104 4.37 22.53 24.84
C SER A 104 4.47 23.59 23.78
N ARG A 105 4.36 23.19 22.50
CA ARG A 105 4.36 24.11 21.35
C ARG A 105 3.41 23.62 20.27
N VAL A 106 2.97 24.53 19.40
CA VAL A 106 2.22 24.17 18.21
C VAL A 106 3.20 23.71 17.12
N VAL A 107 2.87 22.60 16.47
CA VAL A 107 3.58 22.06 15.30
C VAL A 107 2.66 22.18 14.09
N LEU A 108 3.19 22.73 13.03
CA LEU A 108 2.52 22.84 11.72
C LEU A 108 3.06 21.76 10.78
N PRO A 109 2.33 21.39 9.71
CA PRO A 109 2.92 20.64 8.62
C PRO A 109 4.17 21.34 8.09
N TYR A 110 5.22 20.57 7.82
CA TYR A 110 6.49 21.11 7.31
C TYR A 110 7.02 20.31 6.13
N TYR A 111 7.64 21.01 5.21
CA TYR A 111 8.15 20.43 3.99
C TYR A 111 9.43 19.62 4.22
N LEU A 112 9.42 18.39 3.75
CA LEU A 112 10.58 17.49 3.69
C LEU A 112 11.35 17.78 2.41
N ASP A 113 12.21 18.81 2.46
CA ASP A 113 12.93 19.35 1.32
C ASP A 113 14.21 18.57 1.04
N SER A 114 14.23 17.84 -0.06
CA SER A 114 15.40 17.06 -0.48
C SER A 114 16.58 17.93 -0.95
N SER A 115 16.35 19.21 -1.27
CA SER A 115 17.43 20.17 -1.60
C SER A 115 18.17 20.65 -0.35
N ALA A 116 17.52 20.59 0.82
CA ALA A 116 18.10 21.01 2.09
C ALA A 116 18.76 19.85 2.87
N GLY A 117 18.56 18.61 2.46
CA GLY A 117 19.11 17.43 3.12
C GLY A 117 18.55 16.13 2.57
N ASN A 118 18.86 15.00 3.22
CA ASN A 118 18.36 13.69 2.79
C ASN A 118 16.91 13.45 3.27
N ALA A 119 15.96 14.21 2.77
CA ALA A 119 14.55 14.10 3.15
C ALA A 119 13.88 12.78 2.68
N GLN A 120 14.48 12.06 1.73
CA GLN A 120 14.02 10.72 1.31
C GLN A 120 14.22 9.67 2.41
N ARG A 121 15.15 9.88 3.35
CA ARG A 121 15.52 8.95 4.44
C ARG A 121 15.06 9.45 5.81
N VAL A 122 13.77 9.76 5.94
CA VAL A 122 13.19 10.08 7.25
C VAL A 122 12.99 8.82 8.08
N SER A 123 13.07 8.95 9.41
CA SER A 123 12.78 7.86 10.34
C SER A 123 11.28 7.52 10.33
N GLY A 124 10.95 6.26 10.61
CA GLY A 124 9.57 5.86 10.85
C GLY A 124 8.98 6.52 12.09
N THR A 125 7.66 6.71 12.10
CA THR A 125 6.92 7.15 13.27
C THR A 125 6.39 5.95 14.07
N PRO A 126 6.13 6.06 15.38
CA PRO A 126 5.40 5.05 16.12
C PRO A 126 4.07 4.72 15.42
N HIS A 127 3.76 3.43 15.24
CA HIS A 127 2.56 2.99 14.50
C HIS A 127 1.90 1.74 15.14
N SER A 128 2.11 1.57 16.45
CA SER A 128 1.40 0.56 17.22
C SER A 128 -0.06 0.97 17.51
N TYR A 129 -0.88 0.02 17.94
CA TYR A 129 -2.27 0.29 18.32
C TYR A 129 -2.40 1.35 19.44
N PRO A 130 -1.66 1.28 20.57
CA PRO A 130 -1.78 2.26 21.64
C PRO A 130 -1.45 3.69 21.21
N ASP A 131 -0.36 3.89 20.46
CA ASP A 131 0.01 5.23 20.00
C ASP A 131 -0.97 5.78 18.95
N ALA A 132 -1.53 4.90 18.10
CA ALA A 132 -2.53 5.27 17.13
C ALA A 132 -3.84 5.71 17.78
N GLN A 133 -4.32 4.99 18.81
CA GLN A 133 -5.52 5.39 19.57
C GLN A 133 -5.31 6.72 20.29
N ASN A 134 -4.14 6.93 20.88
CA ASN A 134 -3.82 8.19 21.53
C ASN A 134 -3.74 9.37 20.55
N ALA A 135 -3.13 9.17 19.37
CA ALA A 135 -3.05 10.21 18.34
C ALA A 135 -4.42 10.54 17.73
N TRP A 136 -5.27 9.51 17.55
CA TRP A 136 -6.65 9.64 17.07
C TRP A 136 -7.54 10.47 17.99
N ASP A 137 -7.31 10.42 19.29
CA ASP A 137 -7.97 11.25 20.32
C ASP A 137 -9.50 11.26 20.18
N LEU A 138 -10.12 10.09 20.11
CA LEU A 138 -11.56 9.92 19.98
C LEU A 138 -12.15 10.62 18.73
N GLY A 139 -11.43 10.61 17.63
CA GLY A 139 -11.84 11.20 16.34
C GLY A 139 -11.41 12.63 16.12
N ARG A 140 -10.79 13.30 17.12
CA ARG A 140 -10.32 14.68 16.97
C ARG A 140 -9.06 14.81 16.15
N MET A 141 -8.28 13.72 15.99
CA MET A 141 -6.99 13.70 15.28
C MET A 141 -5.99 14.73 15.83
N SER A 142 -5.99 15.01 17.13
CA SER A 142 -5.39 16.22 17.70
C SER A 142 -4.01 16.01 18.34
N LYS A 143 -3.50 14.76 18.40
CA LYS A 143 -2.30 14.46 19.19
C LYS A 143 -1.20 13.74 18.40
N TRP A 144 -1.18 13.91 17.07
CA TRP A 144 -0.18 13.29 16.20
C TRP A 144 1.26 13.59 16.66
N PRO A 145 1.72 14.84 16.79
CA PRO A 145 3.11 15.11 17.15
C PRO A 145 3.53 14.52 18.48
N THR A 146 2.59 14.40 19.43
CA THR A 146 2.87 13.88 20.77
C THR A 146 3.08 12.36 20.77
N TYR A 147 2.24 11.61 20.05
CA TYR A 147 2.27 10.15 20.07
C TYR A 147 2.93 9.53 18.85
N LYS A 148 2.97 10.25 17.72
CA LYS A 148 3.59 9.83 16.47
C LYS A 148 4.89 10.58 16.15
N GLN A 149 5.41 11.38 17.09
CA GLN A 149 6.56 12.28 16.92
C GLN A 149 6.28 13.45 15.96
N THR A 150 7.11 14.49 16.02
CA THR A 150 6.89 15.70 15.21
C THR A 150 7.02 15.45 13.71
N GLN A 151 7.79 14.45 13.28
CA GLN A 151 7.93 14.08 11.87
C GLN A 151 6.64 13.53 11.25
N SER A 152 5.64 13.15 12.05
CA SER A 152 4.29 12.83 11.53
C SER A 152 3.61 13.99 10.83
N MET A 153 4.08 15.23 11.03
CA MET A 153 3.61 16.44 10.35
C MET A 153 4.43 16.77 9.09
N GLY A 154 5.43 15.96 8.76
CA GLY A 154 6.25 16.14 7.56
C GLY A 154 5.51 15.74 6.28
N TYR A 155 5.69 16.52 5.21
CA TYR A 155 5.10 16.22 3.89
C TYR A 155 6.09 16.44 2.76
N TYR A 156 5.88 15.70 1.66
CA TYR A 156 6.59 15.88 0.41
C TYR A 156 5.80 16.75 -0.58
N LYS A 157 6.49 17.23 -1.59
CA LYS A 157 5.91 17.87 -2.76
C LYS A 157 6.19 17.04 -4.02
N GLN A 158 5.72 17.51 -5.14
CA GLN A 158 5.95 16.85 -6.43
C GLN A 158 7.45 16.64 -6.73
N ALA A 159 8.31 17.56 -6.31
CA ALA A 159 9.75 17.47 -6.56
C ALA A 159 10.41 16.20 -5.95
N GLU A 160 9.89 15.72 -4.84
CA GLU A 160 10.34 14.49 -4.17
C GLU A 160 9.59 13.24 -4.64
N LEU A 161 8.39 13.40 -5.18
CA LEU A 161 7.45 12.32 -5.50
C LEU A 161 6.94 12.41 -6.94
N ASP A 162 7.83 12.73 -7.89
CA ASP A 162 7.45 13.03 -9.27
C ASP A 162 6.64 11.89 -9.92
N PHE A 163 7.08 10.64 -9.73
CA PHE A 163 6.38 9.48 -10.26
C PHE A 163 5.01 9.24 -9.59
N GLN A 164 4.92 9.32 -8.24
CA GLN A 164 3.66 9.14 -7.52
C GLN A 164 2.64 10.23 -7.89
N PHE A 165 3.08 11.48 -8.03
CA PHE A 165 2.23 12.57 -8.51
C PHE A 165 1.78 12.35 -9.95
N ALA A 166 2.68 11.89 -10.82
CA ALA A 166 2.33 11.56 -12.20
C ALA A 166 1.28 10.43 -12.26
N LEU A 167 1.48 9.37 -11.45
CA LEU A 167 0.54 8.25 -11.34
C LEU A 167 -0.84 8.71 -10.82
N ALA A 168 -0.86 9.51 -9.76
CA ALA A 168 -2.08 10.07 -9.18
C ALA A 168 -2.84 10.99 -10.15
N ASN A 169 -2.12 11.70 -11.02
CA ASN A 169 -2.73 12.55 -12.04
C ASN A 169 -3.22 11.77 -13.27
N ALA A 170 -2.60 10.63 -13.57
CA ALA A 170 -2.97 9.79 -14.71
C ALA A 170 -4.17 8.89 -14.43
N PHE A 171 -4.31 8.40 -13.18
CA PHE A 171 -5.30 7.41 -12.80
C PHE A 171 -6.19 7.89 -11.65
N THR A 172 -7.03 7.01 -11.11
CA THR A 172 -7.90 7.31 -9.98
C THR A 172 -7.11 7.30 -8.68
N LEU A 173 -7.12 8.42 -7.95
CA LEU A 173 -6.64 8.51 -6.57
C LEU A 173 -7.83 8.56 -5.61
N CYS A 174 -7.89 7.61 -4.68
CA CYS A 174 -8.92 7.52 -3.65
C CYS A 174 -8.50 8.32 -2.42
N ASP A 175 -8.91 9.59 -2.31
CA ASP A 175 -8.55 10.50 -1.22
C ASP A 175 -9.43 10.37 0.04
N ALA A 176 -10.37 9.43 0.03
CA ALA A 176 -11.20 9.05 1.16
C ALA A 176 -11.10 7.54 1.48
N TYR A 177 -10.01 6.88 1.03
CA TYR A 177 -9.70 5.51 1.43
C TYR A 177 -8.98 5.52 2.78
N HIS A 178 -9.62 4.97 3.80
CA HIS A 178 -9.09 4.92 5.16
C HIS A 178 -8.55 3.53 5.50
N CYS A 179 -7.62 3.47 6.44
CA CYS A 179 -7.14 2.20 6.98
C CYS A 179 -8.28 1.44 7.67
N GLY A 180 -8.25 0.11 7.64
CA GLY A 180 -9.22 -0.74 8.31
C GLY A 180 -9.12 -0.72 9.82
N PHE A 181 -7.93 -0.35 10.33
CA PHE A 181 -7.61 -0.37 11.76
C PHE A 181 -6.57 0.70 12.11
N HIS A 182 -6.75 1.38 13.23
CA HIS A 182 -5.76 2.35 13.74
C HIS A 182 -4.62 1.62 14.46
N GLY A 183 -3.67 1.09 13.73
CA GLY A 183 -2.58 0.31 14.26
C GLY A 183 -1.50 0.03 13.23
N GLY A 184 -0.72 -1.02 13.45
CA GLY A 184 0.41 -1.41 12.62
C GLY A 184 0.06 -2.12 11.33
N THR A 185 1.10 -2.55 10.67
CA THR A 185 1.10 -3.15 9.33
C THR A 185 0.29 -4.43 9.27
N ASN A 186 0.62 -5.41 10.12
CA ASN A 186 -0.01 -6.74 10.07
C ASN A 186 -1.54 -6.65 10.19
N THR A 187 -2.06 -5.91 11.17
CA THR A 187 -3.50 -5.78 11.36
C THR A 187 -4.20 -5.15 10.15
N ASN A 188 -3.62 -4.09 9.55
CA ASN A 188 -4.20 -3.48 8.36
C ASN A 188 -4.12 -4.40 7.13
N ARG A 189 -3.05 -5.17 6.98
CA ARG A 189 -2.96 -6.21 5.95
C ARG A 189 -3.97 -7.33 6.17
N LEU A 190 -4.21 -7.74 7.43
CA LEU A 190 -5.27 -8.70 7.74
C LEU A 190 -6.66 -8.22 7.31
N PHE A 191 -7.03 -6.94 7.56
CA PHE A 191 -8.27 -6.39 7.06
C PHE A 191 -8.36 -6.43 5.53
N HIS A 192 -7.26 -6.13 4.84
CA HIS A 192 -7.20 -6.22 3.38
C HIS A 192 -7.36 -7.67 2.87
N TRP A 193 -6.74 -8.65 3.54
CA TRP A 193 -6.67 -10.03 3.08
C TRP A 193 -7.81 -10.92 3.60
N THR A 194 -8.57 -10.46 4.61
CA THR A 194 -9.60 -11.29 5.27
C THR A 194 -10.87 -10.53 5.65
N GLY A 195 -10.81 -9.19 5.72
CA GLY A 195 -11.93 -8.34 6.16
C GLY A 195 -12.08 -8.23 7.67
N THR A 196 -11.18 -8.85 8.48
CA THR A 196 -11.30 -8.86 9.95
C THR A 196 -9.94 -9.08 10.62
N ASN A 197 -9.85 -8.75 11.90
CA ASN A 197 -8.75 -9.10 12.79
C ASN A 197 -9.18 -10.04 13.92
N ASP A 198 -10.31 -10.72 13.76
CA ASP A 198 -10.96 -11.58 14.78
C ASP A 198 -11.18 -10.85 16.13
N PRO A 199 -12.06 -9.83 16.18
CA PRO A 199 -12.25 -9.01 17.37
C PRO A 199 -12.81 -9.77 18.57
N THR A 200 -13.36 -10.96 18.37
CA THR A 200 -13.89 -11.82 19.45
C THR A 200 -12.82 -12.73 20.06
N GLY A 201 -11.66 -12.87 19.42
CA GLY A 201 -10.60 -13.80 19.84
C GLY A 201 -10.94 -15.28 19.64
N ALA A 202 -11.96 -15.60 18.84
CA ALA A 202 -12.43 -16.97 18.67
C ALA A 202 -11.49 -17.83 17.81
N ALA A 203 -10.62 -17.20 17.02
CA ALA A 203 -9.77 -17.91 16.06
C ALA A 203 -8.28 -17.46 16.09
N GLY A 204 -7.82 -16.94 17.22
CA GLY A 204 -6.43 -16.54 17.45
C GLY A 204 -6.19 -15.04 17.47
N GLY A 205 -7.25 -14.23 17.34
CA GLY A 205 -7.21 -12.78 17.56
C GLY A 205 -7.57 -12.40 19.01
N PRO A 206 -7.94 -11.12 19.28
CA PRO A 206 -7.92 -10.01 18.30
C PRO A 206 -6.48 -9.61 17.94
N VAL A 207 -6.18 -9.49 16.65
CA VAL A 207 -4.86 -9.07 16.20
C VAL A 207 -4.79 -7.54 16.20
N ILE A 208 -3.91 -7.00 17.03
CA ILE A 208 -3.71 -5.55 17.20
C ILE A 208 -2.24 -5.12 17.01
N ASP A 209 -1.37 -6.07 16.69
CA ASP A 209 0.08 -5.85 16.52
C ASP A 209 0.66 -6.75 15.42
N ASN A 210 1.99 -6.71 15.26
CA ASN A 210 2.71 -7.47 14.24
C ASN A 210 3.25 -8.83 14.73
N SER A 211 2.79 -9.34 15.88
CA SER A 211 3.36 -10.56 16.49
C SER A 211 3.15 -11.84 15.68
N GLY A 212 2.24 -11.84 14.72
CA GLY A 212 1.87 -13.01 13.92
C GLY A 212 2.18 -12.92 12.42
N ASP A 213 3.07 -12.04 12.01
CA ASP A 213 3.33 -11.72 10.60
C ASP A 213 4.38 -12.61 9.92
N HIS A 214 4.84 -13.69 10.57
CA HIS A 214 5.81 -14.62 10.03
C HIS A 214 5.43 -16.09 10.31
N LEU A 215 5.97 -17.03 9.53
CA LEU A 215 5.57 -18.44 9.51
C LEU A 215 5.77 -19.15 10.85
N ASP A 216 6.82 -18.84 11.60
CA ASP A 216 7.16 -19.45 12.88
C ASP A 216 6.74 -18.63 14.10
N ALA A 217 5.91 -17.58 13.91
CA ALA A 217 5.38 -16.77 15.02
C ALA A 217 4.65 -17.65 16.06
N GLY A 218 4.74 -17.23 17.33
CA GLY A 218 4.12 -17.94 18.45
C GLY A 218 2.58 -17.90 18.46
N VAL A 219 1.97 -16.96 17.71
CA VAL A 219 0.51 -16.86 17.54
C VAL A 219 0.09 -17.52 16.23
N THR A 220 -1.15 -18.01 16.16
CA THR A 220 -1.67 -18.68 14.97
C THR A 220 -3.12 -18.26 14.74
N TYR A 221 -3.40 -17.85 13.52
CA TYR A 221 -4.74 -17.45 13.09
C TYR A 221 -5.47 -18.60 12.41
N ASN A 222 -6.78 -18.69 12.61
CA ASN A 222 -7.57 -19.83 12.12
C ASN A 222 -8.96 -19.42 11.56
N TRP A 223 -9.06 -18.25 10.93
CA TRP A 223 -10.24 -17.88 10.16
C TRP A 223 -9.94 -17.87 8.67
N THR A 224 -10.98 -17.95 7.83
CA THR A 224 -10.84 -18.06 6.38
C THR A 224 -10.30 -16.75 5.78
N THR A 225 -9.26 -16.86 4.95
CA THR A 225 -8.68 -15.77 4.19
C THR A 225 -9.39 -15.58 2.84
N TYR A 226 -9.18 -14.40 2.21
CA TYR A 226 -9.73 -14.16 0.88
C TYR A 226 -9.13 -15.07 -0.20
N PRO A 227 -7.81 -15.37 -0.22
CA PRO A 227 -7.26 -16.35 -1.15
C PRO A 227 -7.86 -17.76 -1.02
N GLU A 228 -8.20 -18.23 0.20
CA GLU A 228 -8.92 -19.50 0.36
C GLU A 228 -10.32 -19.47 -0.25
N ARG A 229 -11.01 -18.32 -0.17
CA ARG A 229 -12.31 -18.12 -0.84
C ARG A 229 -12.17 -18.13 -2.35
N LEU A 230 -11.14 -17.47 -2.90
CA LEU A 230 -10.82 -17.53 -4.32
C LEU A 230 -10.52 -18.95 -4.77
N GLN A 231 -9.70 -19.69 -4.00
CA GLN A 231 -9.39 -21.10 -4.27
C GLN A 231 -10.65 -21.96 -4.33
N THR A 232 -11.56 -21.78 -3.39
CA THR A 232 -12.85 -22.50 -3.33
C THR A 232 -13.76 -22.13 -4.51
N ALA A 233 -13.72 -20.90 -4.95
CA ALA A 233 -14.52 -20.40 -6.07
C ALA A 233 -13.92 -20.72 -7.45
N GLY A 234 -12.74 -21.38 -7.53
CA GLY A 234 -12.05 -21.67 -8.77
C GLY A 234 -11.46 -20.44 -9.47
N VAL A 235 -11.29 -19.33 -8.73
CA VAL A 235 -10.64 -18.11 -9.24
C VAL A 235 -9.13 -18.27 -9.05
N SER A 236 -8.36 -18.09 -10.13
CA SER A 236 -6.90 -18.20 -10.08
C SER A 236 -6.29 -17.04 -9.29
N TRP A 237 -5.33 -17.35 -8.44
CA TRP A 237 -4.65 -16.35 -7.61
C TRP A 237 -3.20 -16.75 -7.29
N LYS A 238 -2.37 -15.77 -6.96
CA LYS A 238 -0.98 -15.97 -6.54
C LYS A 238 -0.47 -14.77 -5.74
N VAL A 239 0.41 -15.04 -4.78
CA VAL A 239 1.23 -14.00 -4.13
C VAL A 239 2.61 -14.03 -4.75
N TYR A 240 3.04 -12.92 -5.34
CA TYR A 240 4.38 -12.72 -5.87
C TYR A 240 5.25 -12.09 -4.78
N GLN A 241 6.23 -12.82 -4.27
CA GLN A 241 7.10 -12.37 -3.18
C GLN A 241 8.44 -13.10 -3.20
N ASN A 242 9.48 -12.43 -2.72
CA ASN A 242 10.70 -13.05 -2.28
C ASN A 242 10.55 -13.43 -0.80
N MET A 243 10.22 -14.69 -0.50
CA MET A 243 9.87 -15.08 0.87
C MET A 243 10.97 -14.80 1.91
N PRO A 244 12.27 -14.92 1.63
CA PRO A 244 13.34 -14.54 2.55
C PRO A 244 13.42 -13.04 2.87
N ASP A 245 12.90 -12.20 1.98
CA ASP A 245 12.90 -10.73 2.12
C ASP A 245 11.59 -10.18 1.56
N ASN A 246 10.50 -10.39 2.27
CA ASN A 246 9.18 -9.80 2.01
C ASN A 246 8.78 -8.79 3.10
N PHE A 247 9.71 -8.41 3.95
CA PHE A 247 9.53 -7.48 5.07
C PHE A 247 8.42 -7.87 6.06
N THR A 248 8.07 -9.17 6.14
CA THR A 248 6.91 -9.72 6.88
C THR A 248 5.55 -9.17 6.42
N ASP A 249 5.49 -8.63 5.21
CA ASP A 249 4.32 -7.95 4.66
C ASP A 249 3.25 -8.89 4.07
N ASN A 250 3.40 -10.20 4.30
CA ASN A 250 2.43 -11.21 3.91
C ASN A 250 1.73 -11.82 5.13
N PRO A 251 0.53 -11.34 5.51
CA PRO A 251 -0.17 -11.79 6.71
C PRO A 251 -0.63 -13.25 6.65
N LEU A 252 -0.63 -13.90 5.47
CA LEU A 252 -0.97 -15.31 5.33
C LEU A 252 -0.01 -16.21 6.14
N ALA A 253 1.22 -15.74 6.38
CA ALA A 253 2.21 -16.44 7.22
C ALA A 253 1.72 -16.69 8.66
N GLY A 254 0.78 -15.91 9.15
CA GLY A 254 0.16 -16.08 10.47
C GLY A 254 -0.89 -17.17 10.54
N PHE A 255 -1.40 -17.66 9.41
CA PHE A 255 -2.54 -18.59 9.37
C PHE A 255 -2.12 -20.06 9.38
N LYS A 256 -2.86 -20.85 10.18
CA LYS A 256 -2.63 -22.29 10.29
C LYS A 256 -2.65 -23.01 8.93
N ALA A 257 -3.62 -22.67 8.08
CA ALA A 257 -3.76 -23.31 6.76
C ALA A 257 -2.49 -23.17 5.89
N TYR A 258 -1.85 -22.01 5.92
CA TYR A 258 -0.63 -21.73 5.14
C TYR A 258 0.62 -22.33 5.83
N ARG A 259 0.66 -22.35 7.16
CA ARG A 259 1.73 -23.02 7.90
C ARG A 259 1.68 -24.53 7.70
N ASP A 260 0.50 -25.12 7.68
CA ASP A 260 0.31 -26.54 7.35
C ASP A 260 0.77 -26.83 5.91
N ALA A 261 0.47 -25.94 4.94
CA ALA A 261 0.94 -26.07 3.57
C ALA A 261 2.47 -25.96 3.45
N ASN A 262 3.09 -25.04 4.19
CA ASN A 262 4.55 -24.93 4.27
C ASN A 262 5.18 -26.21 4.85
N ALA A 263 4.63 -26.74 5.94
CA ALA A 263 5.10 -27.99 6.57
C ALA A 263 4.91 -29.21 5.65
N ALA A 264 3.79 -29.29 4.94
CA ALA A 264 3.53 -30.38 3.99
C ALA A 264 4.53 -30.41 2.83
N ARG A 265 5.07 -29.25 2.45
CA ARG A 265 6.17 -29.11 1.49
C ARG A 265 7.50 -29.63 2.03
N GLY A 266 7.62 -29.88 3.34
CA GLY A 266 8.84 -30.32 4.01
C GLY A 266 9.77 -29.18 4.44
N ASN A 267 9.31 -27.94 4.43
CA ASN A 267 10.07 -26.79 4.91
C ASN A 267 10.11 -26.74 6.45
N ALA A 268 11.13 -26.08 7.00
CA ALA A 268 11.15 -25.71 8.41
C ALA A 268 10.01 -24.72 8.75
N LYS A 269 9.78 -24.51 10.06
CA LYS A 269 8.68 -23.63 10.51
C LYS A 269 8.79 -22.20 10.00
N ASP A 270 10.01 -21.68 9.89
CA ASP A 270 10.31 -20.34 9.36
C ASP A 270 10.21 -20.26 7.82
N GLY A 271 10.03 -21.40 7.13
CA GLY A 271 9.98 -21.51 5.66
C GLY A 271 11.30 -21.94 5.02
N SER A 272 12.40 -21.97 5.80
CA SER A 272 13.72 -22.35 5.25
C SER A 272 13.74 -23.80 4.73
N PRO A 273 14.51 -24.08 3.69
CA PRO A 273 15.49 -23.26 2.98
C PRO A 273 14.92 -22.31 1.91
N PHE A 274 13.63 -22.00 1.95
CA PHE A 274 12.90 -21.12 1.00
C PHE A 274 13.03 -21.55 -0.47
N PRO A 275 12.73 -22.82 -0.80
CA PRO A 275 12.86 -23.31 -2.17
C PRO A 275 11.95 -22.51 -3.10
N ALA A 276 12.41 -22.28 -4.32
CA ALA A 276 11.60 -21.61 -5.33
C ALA A 276 10.26 -22.33 -5.52
N TYR A 277 9.17 -21.60 -5.55
CA TYR A 277 7.84 -22.15 -5.87
C TYR A 277 7.80 -22.62 -7.31
N THR A 278 7.14 -23.75 -7.53
CA THR A 278 6.80 -24.27 -8.85
C THR A 278 5.32 -24.68 -8.89
N PRO A 279 4.66 -24.72 -10.05
CA PRO A 279 3.28 -25.20 -10.17
C PRO A 279 3.06 -26.63 -9.63
N ALA A 280 4.09 -27.48 -9.59
CA ALA A 280 4.02 -28.81 -9.00
C ALA A 280 3.75 -28.79 -7.49
N ASP A 281 4.12 -27.72 -6.79
CA ASP A 281 3.84 -27.56 -5.36
C ASP A 281 2.34 -27.55 -5.04
N GLU A 282 1.50 -27.14 -6.01
CA GLU A 282 0.04 -27.14 -5.84
C GLU A 282 -0.55 -28.55 -5.73
N THR A 283 0.18 -29.59 -6.14
CA THR A 283 -0.23 -30.99 -5.91
C THR A 283 -0.08 -31.40 -4.45
N ILE A 284 0.78 -30.70 -3.70
CA ILE A 284 0.95 -30.89 -2.24
C ILE A 284 -0.11 -30.06 -1.51
N SER A 285 -0.19 -28.77 -1.80
CA SER A 285 -1.23 -27.87 -1.31
C SER A 285 -1.36 -26.65 -2.23
N PRO A 286 -2.58 -26.29 -2.66
CA PRO A 286 -2.81 -25.10 -3.48
C PRO A 286 -2.53 -23.79 -2.71
N LEU A 287 -2.31 -23.84 -1.40
CA LEU A 287 -2.00 -22.66 -0.58
C LEU A 287 -0.51 -22.32 -0.56
N ILE A 288 0.38 -23.21 -1.06
CA ILE A 288 1.82 -22.94 -1.11
C ILE A 288 2.12 -21.68 -1.93
N LYS A 289 1.37 -21.37 -3.00
CA LYS A 289 1.50 -20.14 -3.78
C LYS A 289 1.20 -18.85 -2.99
N GLY A 290 0.67 -18.98 -1.78
CA GLY A 290 0.41 -17.86 -0.86
C GLY A 290 1.57 -17.54 0.07
N VAL A 291 2.42 -18.54 0.41
CA VAL A 291 3.53 -18.40 1.36
C VAL A 291 4.85 -18.98 0.84
N GLY A 292 4.88 -19.47 -0.38
CA GLY A 292 6.09 -19.93 -1.04
C GLY A 292 6.97 -18.79 -1.54
N ASN A 293 8.23 -19.12 -1.87
CA ASN A 293 9.16 -18.18 -2.52
C ASN A 293 8.86 -18.12 -4.03
N THR A 294 7.89 -17.31 -4.39
CA THR A 294 7.34 -17.19 -5.76
C THR A 294 8.13 -16.22 -6.63
N MET A 295 9.00 -15.39 -6.06
CA MET A 295 9.96 -14.53 -6.76
C MET A 295 11.37 -14.76 -6.23
N PRO A 296 12.00 -15.91 -6.54
CA PRO A 296 13.30 -16.29 -6.01
C PRO A 296 14.46 -15.45 -6.57
N ASP A 297 14.18 -14.57 -7.53
CA ASP A 297 15.10 -13.57 -8.08
C ASP A 297 15.36 -12.37 -7.15
N GLY A 298 15.03 -12.47 -5.86
CA GLY A 298 15.12 -11.38 -4.90
C GLY A 298 13.95 -10.41 -4.96
N GLY A 299 12.82 -10.82 -5.59
CA GLY A 299 11.61 -10.00 -5.71
C GLY A 299 11.62 -9.02 -6.89
N PHE A 300 12.48 -9.23 -7.90
CA PHE A 300 12.61 -8.34 -9.06
C PHE A 300 11.65 -8.67 -10.22
N LEU A 301 10.51 -9.28 -9.90
CA LEU A 301 9.35 -9.45 -10.78
C LEU A 301 9.55 -10.41 -11.96
N GLN A 302 10.62 -11.23 -12.00
CA GLN A 302 10.84 -12.12 -13.13
C GLN A 302 9.67 -13.12 -13.27
N ALA A 303 9.24 -13.76 -12.18
CA ALA A 303 8.12 -14.69 -12.21
C ALA A 303 6.79 -14.05 -12.64
N LEU A 304 6.56 -12.77 -12.30
CA LEU A 304 5.40 -12.02 -12.78
C LEU A 304 5.49 -11.81 -14.29
N LYS A 305 6.66 -11.40 -14.78
CA LYS A 305 6.93 -11.19 -16.23
C LYS A 305 6.78 -12.48 -17.03
N ASP A 306 7.24 -13.60 -16.48
CA ASP A 306 7.14 -14.90 -17.10
C ASP A 306 5.67 -15.37 -17.19
N ASP A 307 4.88 -15.22 -16.14
CA ASP A 307 3.46 -15.56 -16.12
C ASP A 307 2.67 -14.68 -17.13
N ILE A 308 3.00 -13.38 -17.24
CA ILE A 308 2.40 -12.47 -18.23
C ILE A 308 2.76 -12.92 -19.64
N ALA A 309 4.04 -13.17 -19.92
CA ALA A 309 4.50 -13.57 -21.25
C ALA A 309 3.91 -14.92 -21.69
N ALA A 310 3.63 -15.81 -20.75
CA ALA A 310 2.98 -17.09 -20.99
C ALA A 310 1.44 -17.01 -21.09
N GLY A 311 0.83 -15.83 -20.87
CA GLY A 311 -0.62 -15.68 -20.78
C GLY A 311 -1.23 -16.39 -19.58
N GLN A 312 -0.47 -16.51 -18.50
CA GLN A 312 -0.83 -17.23 -17.26
C GLN A 312 -0.92 -16.32 -16.04
N LEU A 313 -1.01 -14.99 -16.24
CA LEU A 313 -1.24 -14.07 -15.14
C LEU A 313 -2.53 -14.48 -14.41
N PRO A 314 -2.49 -14.70 -13.07
CA PRO A 314 -3.70 -15.05 -12.32
C PRO A 314 -4.75 -13.95 -12.37
N GLN A 315 -6.02 -14.33 -12.19
CA GLN A 315 -7.12 -13.37 -12.08
C GLN A 315 -6.95 -12.42 -10.89
N VAL A 316 -6.35 -12.90 -9.79
CA VAL A 316 -5.99 -12.05 -8.65
C VAL A 316 -4.55 -12.28 -8.25
N SER A 317 -3.77 -11.22 -8.24
CA SER A 317 -2.33 -11.23 -7.93
C SER A 317 -2.02 -10.23 -6.82
N TRP A 318 -1.33 -10.68 -5.78
CA TRP A 318 -0.72 -9.79 -4.80
C TRP A 318 0.78 -9.75 -5.04
N ILE A 319 1.34 -8.54 -4.98
CA ILE A 319 2.78 -8.33 -5.06
C ILE A 319 3.24 -7.77 -3.71
N VAL A 320 4.19 -8.45 -3.09
CA VAL A 320 4.85 -8.01 -1.86
C VAL A 320 6.27 -7.60 -2.21
N ALA A 321 6.56 -6.31 -2.07
CA ALA A 321 7.87 -5.76 -2.38
C ALA A 321 8.93 -6.23 -1.38
N PRO A 322 10.20 -6.42 -1.79
CA PRO A 322 11.32 -6.56 -0.85
C PRO A 322 11.44 -5.33 0.06
N ALA A 323 12.00 -5.51 1.26
CA ALA A 323 12.11 -4.46 2.27
C ALA A 323 12.66 -3.13 1.71
N THR A 324 13.70 -3.19 0.89
CA THR A 324 14.34 -2.03 0.25
C THR A 324 13.40 -1.23 -0.66
N TYR A 325 12.34 -1.84 -1.18
CA TYR A 325 11.41 -1.23 -2.15
C TYR A 325 9.99 -1.08 -1.62
N SER A 326 9.77 -1.33 -0.33
CA SER A 326 8.45 -1.28 0.32
C SER A 326 7.90 0.12 0.59
N GLU A 327 8.69 1.17 0.42
CA GLU A 327 8.47 2.57 0.85
C GLU A 327 8.53 2.79 2.37
N HIS A 328 8.66 1.73 3.17
CA HIS A 328 8.74 1.86 4.63
C HIS A 328 9.91 2.76 5.05
N PRO A 329 9.70 3.74 5.92
CA PRO A 329 10.80 4.55 6.47
C PRO A 329 11.84 3.68 7.18
N GLY A 330 13.10 3.86 6.83
CA GLY A 330 14.22 3.06 7.33
C GLY A 330 14.84 2.18 6.25
N PRO A 331 14.31 0.98 5.92
CA PRO A 331 14.91 0.14 4.89
C PRO A 331 14.70 0.70 3.48
N SER A 332 13.63 1.47 3.26
CA SER A 332 13.24 2.00 1.96
C SER A 332 13.13 3.53 1.96
N SER A 333 12.72 4.08 0.83
CA SER A 333 12.45 5.49 0.62
C SER A 333 11.37 5.67 -0.45
N PRO A 334 10.71 6.84 -0.53
CA PRO A 334 9.71 7.11 -1.56
C PRO A 334 10.20 6.86 -2.99
N VAL A 335 11.44 7.24 -3.31
CA VAL A 335 12.00 7.05 -4.65
C VAL A 335 12.28 5.57 -4.97
N GLN A 336 12.65 4.77 -3.98
CA GLN A 336 12.87 3.33 -4.18
C GLN A 336 11.54 2.60 -4.44
N GLY A 337 10.48 2.91 -3.68
CA GLY A 337 9.17 2.34 -3.93
C GLY A 337 8.52 2.85 -5.22
N ALA A 338 8.76 4.12 -5.58
CA ALA A 338 8.36 4.65 -6.88
C ALA A 338 8.96 3.87 -8.03
N TRP A 339 10.27 3.55 -7.95
CA TRP A 339 10.94 2.72 -8.94
C TRP A 339 10.30 1.33 -9.03
N TYR A 340 10.04 0.68 -7.90
CA TYR A 340 9.43 -0.65 -7.89
C TYR A 340 7.99 -0.63 -8.46
N THR A 341 7.19 0.36 -8.08
CA THR A 341 5.84 0.56 -8.64
C THR A 341 5.90 0.79 -10.15
N GLN A 342 6.91 1.54 -10.63
CA GLN A 342 7.13 1.74 -12.05
C GLN A 342 7.51 0.43 -12.77
N GLU A 343 8.33 -0.43 -12.14
CA GLU A 343 8.70 -1.73 -12.71
C GLU A 343 7.50 -2.70 -12.75
N VAL A 344 6.63 -2.68 -11.73
CA VAL A 344 5.36 -3.42 -11.79
C VAL A 344 4.50 -2.92 -12.95
N LEU A 345 4.35 -1.61 -13.11
CA LEU A 345 3.58 -1.04 -14.22
C LEU A 345 4.22 -1.39 -15.58
N ASN A 346 5.56 -1.38 -15.66
CA ASN A 346 6.29 -1.80 -16.86
C ASN A 346 6.05 -3.27 -17.23
N ALA A 347 5.93 -4.14 -16.22
CA ALA A 347 5.67 -5.57 -16.45
C ALA A 347 4.24 -5.82 -16.96
N LEU A 348 3.29 -4.96 -16.54
CA LEU A 348 1.87 -5.08 -16.88
C LEU A 348 1.50 -4.40 -18.22
N THR A 349 2.41 -3.64 -18.82
CA THR A 349 2.16 -2.82 -20.03
C THR A 349 3.21 -3.08 -21.11
#